data_36d561c093ca6e41aa81fc2ece4a2fe3
#
_entry.id   36d561c093ca6e41aa81fc2ece4a2fe3
#
_cell.length_a   1.000
_cell.length_b   1.000
_cell.length_c   1.000
_cell.angle_alpha   90.00
_cell.angle_beta   90.00
_cell.angle_gamma   90.00
#
_symmetry.space_group_name_H-M   'P 1'
#
loop_
_entity.id
_entity.type
_entity.pdbx_description
1 polymer ?
#
loop_
_entity_poly.entity_id
_entity_poly.type
_entity_poly.pdbx_seq_one_letter_code
_entity_poly.pdbx_strand_id
1 'polypeptide(L)'
;MKQGVLFLLLAILLGCTSNKRVDNSPIVEGTDSVLVAKGYDEVELFKTRTGHITATLSVNGKPCIFLIDTGGGATLIDKSKKYKFGLEASKTGDYAAGIGSVSALTKTSATLQINGYEIEEKNLYLMDISYINSEFRKNHARQVDGVLGTDFLDKYEAVIDYSRCKLFLKIRKEE
;
A
#
# COMPACT_ATOMS: atom_id res chain seq x y z
N MET A 1 2.79 74.91 -29.25
CA MET A 1 3.80 73.78 -29.16
C MET A 1 3.40 72.89 -28.00
N LYS A 2 2.83 71.74 -28.30
CA LYS A 2 2.48 70.71 -27.30
C LYS A 2 3.13 69.41 -27.76
N GLN A 3 4.14 68.95 -27.04
CA GLN A 3 4.83 67.65 -27.26
C GLN A 3 3.94 66.55 -26.69
N GLY A 4 3.49 65.64 -27.55
CA GLY A 4 2.83 64.40 -27.13
C GLY A 4 3.88 63.34 -26.79
N VAL A 5 3.82 62.86 -25.55
CA VAL A 5 4.69 61.74 -25.09
C VAL A 5 3.97 60.44 -25.45
N LEU A 6 4.57 59.67 -26.33
CA LEU A 6 4.14 58.35 -26.75
C LEU A 6 4.57 57.30 -25.69
N PHE A 7 3.64 56.80 -24.88
CA PHE A 7 3.92 55.66 -23.98
C PHE A 7 3.91 54.37 -24.78
N LEU A 8 5.07 53.77 -24.91
CA LEU A 8 5.25 52.43 -25.46
C LEU A 8 4.96 51.41 -24.35
N LEU A 9 3.79 50.77 -24.38
CA LEU A 9 3.44 49.68 -23.50
C LEU A 9 4.20 48.41 -23.95
N LEU A 10 5.25 48.05 -23.21
CA LEU A 10 6.00 46.80 -23.37
C LEU A 10 5.23 45.70 -22.63
N ALA A 11 4.44 44.90 -23.36
CA ALA A 11 3.80 43.69 -22.80
C ALA A 11 4.84 42.62 -22.58
N ILE A 12 5.21 42.40 -21.31
CA ILE A 12 6.03 41.26 -20.89
C ILE A 12 5.14 40.05 -20.85
N LEU A 13 5.22 39.18 -21.85
CA LEU A 13 4.64 37.84 -21.84
C LEU A 13 5.47 36.96 -20.89
N LEU A 14 5.02 36.86 -19.63
CA LEU A 14 5.48 35.84 -18.71
C LEU A 14 4.95 34.46 -19.21
N GLY A 15 5.72 33.82 -20.07
CA GLY A 15 5.54 32.43 -20.41
C GLY A 15 5.80 31.57 -19.18
N CYS A 16 4.72 31.03 -18.56
CA CYS A 16 4.86 29.91 -17.62
C CYS A 16 5.45 28.71 -18.37
N THR A 17 6.77 28.55 -18.32
CA THR A 17 7.38 27.28 -18.69
C THR A 17 7.06 26.28 -17.61
N SER A 18 6.04 25.43 -17.85
CA SER A 18 5.80 24.24 -17.09
C SER A 18 7.04 23.34 -17.22
N ASN A 19 7.88 23.36 -16.21
CA ASN A 19 9.03 22.48 -16.12
C ASN A 19 8.49 21.06 -15.81
N LYS A 20 8.03 20.35 -16.84
CA LYS A 20 7.86 18.89 -16.76
C LYS A 20 9.24 18.35 -16.48
N ARG A 21 9.46 17.88 -15.24
CA ARG A 21 10.61 17.01 -14.95
C ARG A 21 10.49 15.84 -15.90
N VAL A 22 11.37 15.81 -16.89
CA VAL A 22 11.57 14.61 -17.70
C VAL A 22 12.21 13.61 -16.75
N ASP A 23 11.43 12.62 -16.33
CA ASP A 23 11.95 11.47 -15.59
C ASP A 23 12.79 10.66 -16.58
N ASN A 24 14.08 10.90 -16.56
CA ASN A 24 15.06 10.19 -17.38
C ASN A 24 15.51 8.88 -16.71
N SER A 25 14.64 8.11 -16.13
CA SER A 25 14.99 6.77 -15.64
C SER A 25 14.67 5.70 -16.70
N PRO A 26 15.59 5.39 -17.61
CA PRO A 26 15.36 4.45 -18.72
C PRO A 26 15.34 2.96 -18.29
N ILE A 27 15.60 2.68 -17.00
CA ILE A 27 15.74 1.30 -16.49
C ILE A 27 14.38 0.73 -15.99
N VAL A 28 13.38 1.56 -15.79
CA VAL A 28 12.20 1.22 -15.01
C VAL A 28 10.99 0.82 -15.85
N GLU A 29 10.85 1.33 -17.06
CA GLU A 29 9.76 0.91 -17.99
C GLU A 29 9.87 -0.56 -18.41
N GLY A 30 11.08 -1.10 -18.50
CA GLY A 30 11.29 -2.51 -18.84
C GLY A 30 10.95 -3.50 -17.73
N THR A 31 11.00 -3.07 -16.46
CA THR A 31 10.79 -3.98 -15.32
C THR A 31 9.33 -4.39 -15.18
N ASP A 32 8.38 -3.48 -15.37
CA ASP A 32 6.94 -3.76 -15.27
C ASP A 32 6.49 -4.77 -16.31
N SER A 33 6.87 -4.54 -17.58
CA SER A 33 6.53 -5.46 -18.66
C SER A 33 7.12 -6.86 -18.46
N VAL A 34 8.33 -6.94 -17.91
CA VAL A 34 8.96 -8.23 -17.58
C VAL A 34 8.24 -8.94 -16.44
N LEU A 35 7.88 -8.23 -15.38
CA LEU A 35 7.14 -8.81 -14.26
C LEU A 35 5.74 -9.27 -14.69
N VAL A 36 5.01 -8.44 -15.44
CA VAL A 36 3.69 -8.81 -15.99
C VAL A 36 3.79 -10.04 -16.90
N ALA A 37 4.81 -10.10 -17.78
CA ALA A 37 5.05 -11.27 -18.62
C ALA A 37 5.40 -12.54 -17.85
N LYS A 38 5.93 -12.39 -16.61
CA LYS A 38 6.19 -13.49 -15.67
C LYS A 38 4.99 -13.83 -14.77
N GLY A 39 3.80 -13.32 -15.05
CA GLY A 39 2.58 -13.64 -14.30
C GLY A 39 2.38 -12.82 -13.04
N TYR A 40 3.11 -11.71 -12.85
CA TYR A 40 2.86 -10.80 -11.74
C TYR A 40 1.70 -9.86 -12.03
N ASP A 41 0.93 -9.57 -11.00
CA ASP A 41 -0.12 -8.56 -11.00
C ASP A 41 0.38 -7.32 -10.23
N GLU A 42 0.14 -6.14 -10.82
CA GLU A 42 0.52 -4.86 -10.23
C GLU A 42 -0.56 -4.37 -9.26
N VAL A 43 -0.15 -3.93 -8.08
CA VAL A 43 -0.99 -3.27 -7.07
C VAL A 43 -0.42 -1.88 -6.78
N GLU A 44 -1.26 -0.86 -6.83
CA GLU A 44 -0.87 0.50 -6.49
C GLU A 44 -0.60 0.64 -5.00
N LEU A 45 0.50 1.30 -4.65
CA LEU A 45 0.86 1.65 -3.29
C LEU A 45 0.68 3.14 -3.05
N PHE A 46 0.32 3.49 -1.82
CA PHE A 46 0.15 4.87 -1.38
C PHE A 46 1.15 5.19 -0.27
N LYS A 47 1.96 6.21 -0.48
CA LYS A 47 2.91 6.67 0.53
C LYS A 47 2.22 7.57 1.54
N THR A 48 2.31 7.21 2.81
CA THR A 48 1.75 8.03 3.92
C THR A 48 2.65 9.21 4.23
N ARG A 49 2.15 10.17 5.02
CA ARG A 49 2.97 11.30 5.51
C ARG A 49 4.13 10.86 6.39
N THR A 50 4.03 9.72 7.03
CA THR A 50 5.07 9.12 7.87
C THR A 50 6.12 8.35 7.07
N GLY A 51 5.99 8.30 5.72
CA GLY A 51 6.91 7.60 4.83
C GLY A 51 6.59 6.11 4.64
N HIS A 52 5.63 5.55 5.38
CA HIS A 52 5.19 4.17 5.18
C HIS A 52 4.42 4.03 3.86
N ILE A 53 4.38 2.82 3.32
CA ILE A 53 3.60 2.47 2.14
C ILE A 53 2.40 1.61 2.53
N THR A 54 1.26 1.87 1.89
CA THR A 54 0.01 1.13 2.09
C THR A 54 -0.58 0.68 0.77
N ALA A 55 -1.32 -0.43 0.79
CA ALA A 55 -2.14 -0.91 -0.33
C ALA A 55 -3.60 -0.99 0.09
N THR A 56 -4.51 -0.87 -0.87
CA THR A 56 -5.93 -1.17 -0.65
C THR A 56 -6.28 -2.45 -1.40
N LEU A 57 -6.59 -3.50 -0.65
CA LEU A 57 -7.10 -4.77 -1.15
C LEU A 57 -8.53 -4.97 -0.70
N SER A 58 -9.22 -5.99 -1.22
CA SER A 58 -10.52 -6.38 -0.70
C SER A 58 -10.37 -7.58 0.25
N VAL A 59 -11.07 -7.53 1.38
CA VAL A 59 -11.19 -8.63 2.34
C VAL A 59 -12.66 -8.99 2.46
N ASN A 60 -13.03 -10.19 2.07
CA ASN A 60 -14.42 -10.66 2.02
C ASN A 60 -15.34 -9.64 1.32
N GLY A 61 -14.93 -9.13 0.15
CA GLY A 61 -15.68 -8.16 -0.65
C GLY A 61 -15.66 -6.72 -0.12
N LYS A 62 -14.91 -6.40 0.94
CA LYS A 62 -14.87 -5.05 1.52
C LYS A 62 -13.46 -4.45 1.45
N PRO A 63 -13.33 -3.16 1.09
CA PRO A 63 -12.03 -2.52 0.99
C PRO A 63 -11.32 -2.48 2.35
N CYS A 64 -10.07 -2.91 2.34
CA CYS A 64 -9.17 -3.00 3.49
C CYS A 64 -7.84 -2.32 3.16
N ILE A 65 -7.42 -1.38 3.99
CA ILE A 65 -6.15 -0.69 3.85
C ILE A 65 -5.10 -1.43 4.66
N PHE A 66 -4.11 -1.95 3.97
CA PHE A 66 -2.98 -2.63 4.57
C PHE A 66 -1.73 -1.75 4.60
N LEU A 67 -1.06 -1.74 5.74
CA LEU A 67 0.34 -1.33 5.83
C LEU A 67 1.21 -2.44 5.22
N ILE A 68 2.15 -2.10 4.37
CA ILE A 68 3.16 -3.05 3.88
C ILE A 68 4.32 -3.05 4.87
N ASP A 69 4.57 -4.18 5.52
CA ASP A 69 5.59 -4.32 6.56
C ASP A 69 6.51 -5.51 6.29
N THR A 70 7.66 -5.22 5.68
CA THR A 70 8.70 -6.23 5.41
C THR A 70 9.46 -6.69 6.66
N GLY A 71 9.20 -6.09 7.82
CA GLY A 71 9.74 -6.49 9.12
C GLY A 71 8.74 -7.29 9.97
N GLY A 72 7.47 -7.33 9.58
CA GLY A 72 6.41 -8.08 10.25
C GLY A 72 6.33 -9.52 9.73
N GLY A 73 6.42 -10.50 10.63
CA GLY A 73 6.39 -11.94 10.26
C GLY A 73 5.00 -12.48 9.94
N ALA A 74 3.94 -11.75 10.20
CA ALA A 74 2.56 -12.22 10.04
C ALA A 74 1.64 -11.16 9.42
N THR A 75 0.72 -11.62 8.58
CA THR A 75 -0.34 -10.78 8.01
C THR A 75 -1.50 -10.64 8.99
N LEU A 76 -1.86 -9.41 9.30
CA LEU A 76 -2.76 -9.05 10.38
C LEU A 76 -3.96 -8.22 9.89
N ILE A 77 -5.11 -8.44 10.52
CA ILE A 77 -6.27 -7.54 10.49
C ILE A 77 -6.47 -6.96 11.89
N ASP A 78 -6.76 -5.67 11.97
CA ASP A 78 -7.12 -5.04 13.24
C ASP A 78 -8.31 -5.78 13.86
N LYS A 79 -8.12 -6.27 15.09
CA LYS A 79 -9.15 -6.97 15.85
C LYS A 79 -10.46 -6.17 15.95
N SER A 80 -10.37 -4.84 16.01
CA SER A 80 -11.55 -3.95 16.03
C SER A 80 -12.37 -4.00 14.73
N LYS A 81 -11.76 -4.46 13.63
CA LYS A 81 -12.38 -4.57 12.30
C LYS A 81 -12.98 -5.96 12.00
N LYS A 82 -12.89 -6.89 12.95
CA LYS A 82 -13.40 -8.24 12.80
C LYS A 82 -14.81 -8.29 12.22
N TYR A 83 -15.74 -7.52 12.76
CA TYR A 83 -17.14 -7.47 12.28
C TYR A 83 -17.30 -6.76 10.94
N LYS A 84 -16.47 -5.72 10.67
CA LYS A 84 -16.44 -5.06 9.35
C LYS A 84 -16.21 -6.07 8.23
N PHE A 85 -15.27 -7.00 8.44
CA PHE A 85 -14.88 -7.96 7.42
C PHE A 85 -15.55 -9.33 7.54
N GLY A 86 -16.45 -9.54 8.51
CA GLY A 86 -17.12 -10.82 8.74
C GLY A 86 -16.16 -11.96 9.07
N LEU A 87 -15.11 -11.65 9.84
CA LEU A 87 -14.08 -12.63 10.20
C LEU A 87 -14.50 -13.44 11.42
N GLU A 88 -14.16 -14.73 11.40
CA GLU A 88 -14.35 -15.61 12.55
C GLU A 88 -13.00 -15.90 13.22
N ALA A 89 -12.98 -15.85 14.54
CA ALA A 89 -11.80 -16.16 15.32
C ALA A 89 -11.69 -17.69 15.49
N SER A 90 -10.55 -18.26 15.11
CA SER A 90 -10.23 -19.65 15.48
C SER A 90 -10.05 -19.76 17.00
N LYS A 91 -10.35 -20.93 17.54
CA LYS A 91 -10.17 -21.23 18.97
C LYS A 91 -8.71 -21.41 19.38
N THR A 92 -7.80 -21.56 18.42
CA THR A 92 -6.36 -21.68 18.67
C THR A 92 -5.74 -20.30 18.67
N GLY A 93 -5.22 -19.85 19.80
CA GLY A 93 -4.48 -18.60 19.92
C GLY A 93 -2.98 -18.85 19.73
N ASP A 94 -2.37 -18.12 18.81
CA ASP A 94 -0.91 -18.03 18.69
C ASP A 94 -0.45 -16.70 19.32
N TYR A 95 0.83 -16.62 19.65
CA TYR A 95 1.44 -15.40 20.20
C TYR A 95 2.51 -14.90 19.24
N ALA A 96 2.47 -13.61 18.92
CA ALA A 96 3.56 -12.95 18.22
C ALA A 96 4.41 -12.16 19.21
N ALA A 97 5.71 -12.33 19.13
CA ALA A 97 6.66 -11.46 19.80
C ALA A 97 7.09 -10.36 18.81
N GLY A 98 6.83 -9.11 19.15
CA GLY A 98 7.38 -7.94 18.48
C GLY A 98 8.45 -7.29 19.34
N ILE A 99 9.20 -6.34 18.79
CA ILE A 99 10.19 -5.56 19.55
C ILE A 99 9.47 -4.82 20.67
N GLY A 100 9.64 -5.29 21.91
CA GLY A 100 9.12 -4.65 23.12
C GLY A 100 7.72 -5.07 23.58
N SER A 101 7.01 -5.97 22.90
CA SER A 101 5.72 -6.48 23.36
C SER A 101 5.40 -7.87 22.83
N VAL A 102 4.66 -8.64 23.63
CA VAL A 102 4.02 -9.89 23.19
C VAL A 102 2.53 -9.60 23.05
N SER A 103 2.00 -9.76 21.86
CA SER A 103 0.57 -9.60 21.59
C SER A 103 -0.06 -10.94 21.24
N ALA A 104 -1.26 -11.18 21.78
CA ALA A 104 -2.03 -12.37 21.42
C ALA A 104 -2.52 -12.26 19.99
N LEU A 105 -2.17 -13.23 19.17
CA LEU A 105 -2.69 -13.43 17.83
C LEU A 105 -3.87 -14.38 17.88
N THR A 106 -4.94 -14.06 17.17
CA THR A 106 -6.06 -14.99 16.99
C THR A 106 -6.15 -15.33 15.51
N LYS A 107 -5.95 -16.59 15.17
CA LYS A 107 -5.99 -17.04 13.78
C LYS A 107 -7.39 -16.85 13.18
N THR A 108 -7.44 -16.45 11.92
CA THR A 108 -8.66 -16.30 11.12
C THR A 108 -8.36 -16.64 9.65
N SER A 109 -9.39 -16.64 8.83
CA SER A 109 -9.27 -16.79 7.37
C SER A 109 -10.15 -15.76 6.67
N ALA A 110 -9.83 -15.43 5.44
CA ALA A 110 -10.63 -14.55 4.60
C ALA A 110 -10.35 -14.83 3.11
N THR A 111 -11.27 -14.41 2.27
CA THR A 111 -11.02 -14.26 0.83
C THR A 111 -10.47 -12.86 0.57
N LEU A 112 -9.25 -12.78 0.06
CA LEU A 112 -8.66 -11.55 -0.46
C LEU A 112 -8.97 -11.42 -1.94
N GLN A 113 -9.24 -10.20 -2.40
CA GLN A 113 -9.38 -9.92 -3.83
C GLN A 113 -8.31 -8.91 -4.26
N ILE A 114 -7.56 -9.27 -5.29
CA ILE A 114 -6.47 -8.48 -5.85
C ILE A 114 -6.64 -8.52 -7.37
N ASN A 115 -6.90 -7.37 -8.00
CA ASN A 115 -7.09 -7.24 -9.45
C ASN A 115 -8.10 -8.23 -10.06
N GLY A 116 -9.17 -8.53 -9.32
CA GLY A 116 -10.22 -9.46 -9.74
C GLY A 116 -9.94 -10.94 -9.43
N TYR A 117 -8.74 -11.29 -8.95
CA TYR A 117 -8.43 -12.63 -8.47
C TYR A 117 -8.86 -12.80 -7.02
N GLU A 118 -9.52 -13.91 -6.74
CA GLU A 118 -9.87 -14.30 -5.38
C GLU A 118 -8.84 -15.28 -4.82
N ILE A 119 -8.35 -14.98 -3.63
CA ILE A 119 -7.35 -15.76 -2.92
C ILE A 119 -7.92 -16.14 -1.57
N GLU A 120 -8.11 -17.41 -1.30
CA GLU A 120 -8.44 -17.88 0.04
C GLU A 120 -7.19 -17.85 0.92
N GLU A 121 -7.15 -16.91 1.87
CA GLU A 121 -6.03 -16.80 2.80
C GLU A 121 -6.41 -17.39 4.16
N LYS A 122 -5.72 -18.48 4.52
CA LYS A 122 -5.96 -19.25 5.74
C LYS A 122 -5.04 -18.89 6.91
N ASN A 123 -4.02 -18.08 6.64
CA ASN A 123 -3.02 -17.68 7.61
C ASN A 123 -3.11 -16.18 7.91
N LEU A 124 -4.31 -15.71 8.20
CA LEU A 124 -4.53 -14.36 8.71
C LEU A 124 -4.66 -14.39 10.22
N TYR A 125 -4.30 -13.28 10.84
CA TYR A 125 -4.43 -13.14 12.29
C TYR A 125 -5.18 -11.86 12.64
N LEU A 126 -5.93 -11.91 13.74
CA LEU A 126 -6.52 -10.76 14.39
C LEU A 126 -5.61 -10.31 15.51
N MET A 127 -5.22 -9.03 15.48
CA MET A 127 -4.39 -8.41 16.51
C MET A 127 -4.87 -6.97 16.77
N ASP A 128 -4.69 -6.48 17.98
CA ASP A 128 -4.88 -5.07 18.29
C ASP A 128 -3.71 -4.26 17.72
N ILE A 129 -3.96 -3.47 16.68
CA ILE A 129 -2.99 -2.55 16.06
C ILE A 129 -3.30 -1.09 16.38
N SER A 130 -4.00 -0.83 17.46
CA SER A 130 -4.37 0.52 17.89
C SER A 130 -3.14 1.43 18.10
N TYR A 131 -2.01 0.86 18.52
CA TYR A 131 -0.74 1.58 18.69
C TYR A 131 -0.21 2.11 17.33
N ILE A 132 -0.27 1.32 16.24
CA ILE A 132 0.10 1.76 14.88
C ILE A 132 -0.84 2.90 14.46
N ASN A 133 -2.13 2.69 14.60
CA ASN A 133 -3.15 3.67 14.22
C ASN A 133 -3.09 4.95 15.08
N SER A 134 -2.60 4.86 16.32
CA SER A 134 -2.34 6.01 17.17
C SER A 134 -1.21 6.88 16.61
N GLU A 135 -0.10 6.28 16.20
CA GLU A 135 1.01 6.99 15.57
C GLU A 135 0.60 7.62 14.23
N PHE A 136 -0.19 6.92 13.42
CA PHE A 136 -0.71 7.46 12.16
C PHE A 136 -1.60 8.69 12.42
N ARG A 137 -2.51 8.64 13.41
CA ARG A 137 -3.35 9.80 13.79
C ARG A 137 -2.54 10.99 14.25
N LYS A 138 -1.53 10.79 15.11
CA LYS A 138 -0.65 11.88 15.60
C LYS A 138 0.04 12.60 14.44
N ASN A 139 0.37 11.88 13.39
CA ASN A 139 1.03 12.40 12.20
C ASN A 139 0.07 12.76 11.06
N HIS A 140 -1.23 12.88 11.33
CA HIS A 140 -2.27 13.17 10.34
C HIS A 140 -2.23 12.23 9.12
N ALA A 141 -1.81 10.98 9.32
CA ALA A 141 -1.82 9.95 8.30
C ALA A 141 -3.09 9.11 8.39
N ARG A 142 -3.50 8.54 7.26
CA ARG A 142 -4.65 7.65 7.19
C ARG A 142 -4.37 6.37 7.98
N GLN A 143 -5.33 5.97 8.81
CA GLN A 143 -5.26 4.73 9.57
C GLN A 143 -5.39 3.52 8.64
N VAL A 144 -4.84 2.40 9.09
CA VAL A 144 -4.87 1.12 8.38
C VAL A 144 -5.82 0.14 9.06
N ASP A 145 -6.36 -0.78 8.27
CA ASP A 145 -7.23 -1.85 8.74
C ASP A 145 -6.44 -3.13 9.05
N GLY A 146 -5.21 -3.24 8.52
CA GLY A 146 -4.35 -4.41 8.70
C GLY A 146 -2.91 -4.16 8.28
N VAL A 147 -2.12 -5.22 8.35
CA VAL A 147 -0.69 -5.25 7.96
C VAL A 147 -0.48 -6.45 7.05
N LEU A 148 0.16 -6.27 5.89
CA LEU A 148 0.70 -7.36 5.07
C LEU A 148 2.12 -7.62 5.52
N GLY A 149 2.32 -8.78 6.14
CA GLY A 149 3.61 -9.23 6.63
C GLY A 149 4.41 -10.03 5.59
N THR A 150 5.59 -10.46 6.01
CA THR A 150 6.50 -11.24 5.14
C THR A 150 5.94 -12.60 4.76
N ASP A 151 5.08 -13.21 5.60
CA ASP A 151 4.39 -14.45 5.28
C ASP A 151 3.56 -14.35 3.99
N PHE A 152 2.87 -13.22 3.78
CA PHE A 152 2.12 -12.94 2.57
C PHE A 152 3.04 -12.50 1.43
N LEU A 153 3.96 -11.58 1.71
CA LEU A 153 4.86 -11.04 0.69
C LEU A 153 5.75 -12.12 0.08
N ASP A 154 6.29 -13.02 0.89
CA ASP A 154 7.10 -14.15 0.45
C ASP A 154 6.28 -15.18 -0.35
N LYS A 155 5.10 -15.54 0.17
CA LYS A 155 4.18 -16.49 -0.48
C LYS A 155 3.81 -16.10 -1.92
N TYR A 156 3.68 -14.80 -2.18
CA TYR A 156 3.33 -14.25 -3.50
C TYR A 156 4.52 -13.62 -4.22
N GLU A 157 5.74 -14.00 -3.85
CA GLU A 157 6.99 -13.55 -4.48
C GLU A 157 7.02 -12.03 -4.70
N ALA A 158 6.63 -11.24 -3.68
CA ALA A 158 6.39 -9.82 -3.80
C ALA A 158 7.62 -9.03 -4.25
N VAL A 159 7.45 -8.15 -5.23
CA VAL A 159 8.44 -7.15 -5.63
C VAL A 159 7.90 -5.76 -5.32
N ILE A 160 8.61 -5.01 -4.49
CA ILE A 160 8.21 -3.67 -4.07
C ILE A 160 9.06 -2.64 -4.79
N ASP A 161 8.44 -1.82 -5.63
CA ASP A 161 9.06 -0.61 -6.16
C ASP A 161 8.64 0.59 -5.29
N TYR A 162 9.51 0.91 -4.36
CA TYR A 162 9.26 1.99 -3.42
C TYR A 162 9.27 3.37 -4.06
N SER A 163 10.04 3.52 -5.15
CA SER A 163 10.20 4.80 -5.85
C SER A 163 8.95 5.18 -6.63
N ARG A 164 8.32 4.20 -7.28
CA ARG A 164 7.11 4.38 -8.08
C ARG A 164 5.83 4.02 -7.35
N CYS A 165 5.92 3.60 -6.09
CA CYS A 165 4.80 3.14 -5.28
C CYS A 165 4.02 2.00 -5.95
N LYS A 166 4.73 0.95 -6.34
CA LYS A 166 4.15 -0.25 -6.94
C LYS A 166 4.51 -1.50 -6.16
N LEU A 167 3.54 -2.41 -6.04
CA LEU A 167 3.73 -3.75 -5.53
C LEU A 167 3.34 -4.73 -6.63
N PHE A 168 4.22 -5.68 -6.92
CA PHE A 168 3.93 -6.76 -7.85
C PHE A 168 3.81 -8.06 -7.06
N LEU A 169 2.77 -8.82 -7.32
CA LEU A 169 2.47 -10.08 -6.65
C LEU A 169 2.26 -11.18 -7.68
N LYS A 170 2.90 -12.31 -7.51
CA LYS A 170 2.71 -13.48 -8.37
C LYS A 170 1.50 -14.28 -7.88
N ILE A 171 0.31 -13.83 -8.32
CA ILE A 171 -0.97 -14.40 -7.89
C ILE A 171 -1.37 -15.55 -8.80
N ARG A 172 -1.07 -15.45 -10.09
CA ARG A 172 -1.40 -16.47 -11.08
C ARG A 172 -0.49 -17.69 -10.88
N LYS A 173 -1.10 -18.84 -10.66
CA LYS A 173 -0.36 -20.10 -10.78
C LYS A 173 -0.15 -20.35 -12.26
N GLU A 174 1.07 -20.66 -12.66
CA GLU A 174 1.34 -21.22 -13.98
C GLU A 174 0.56 -22.55 -14.06
N GLU A 175 -0.31 -22.66 -15.09
CA GLU A 175 -1.02 -23.90 -15.41
C GLU A 175 -0.04 -24.95 -15.99
#